data_013492fe71eea9b5b7cff220a3e9ef34
#
_entry.id   013492fe71eea9b5b7cff220a3e9ef34
#
_cell.length_a   1.000
_cell.length_b   1.000
_cell.length_c   1.000
_cell.angle_alpha   90.00
_cell.angle_beta   90.00
_cell.angle_gamma   90.00
#
_symmetry.space_group_name_H-M   'P 1'
#
loop_
_entity.id
_entity.type
_entity.pdbx_description
1 polymer ?
#
loop_
_entity_poly.entity_id
_entity_poly.type
_entity_poly.pdbx_seq_one_letter_code
_entity_poly.pdbx_strand_id
1 'polypeptide(L)'
;MANSLSGMVGDYLFEQRIRSDRVSLETLAARVAPLMAESDAVALHDQLLAAGGELGGRILLLDQNGKVQLDSYGELYGNRLQYPEVTNILVKGQNVDYGVHELDTGASLDTSNLLFMRRSNGAWVGYCTAGIVHASDIIGVLLLVSPVQEMMQNLYQLQDQMMLIFVVIAVLALLCSLVFSQVITNPIGGLMRGIQRMSKGDFSARVRVRGSGEMKHLAQAFNSMSEKLETLDQSRNQFVSNASHELKTPLATMKIMIESLIYQPDMDKELRTEFMGDINSEIDRLSAIVSDLLTLVQMDSQNVKLTRENLSIAQMVKENAHRLQPIADQKGQEIILTLSDPCDIYADKSKLNQVIYNLMENAVKYTQANGQVKVTLQRIGRDAKLTVTDNGPGIPKENLPHIFDRFYRVDKARSREKGGTGLGLSIVHQLVLLHGGEIYVESEEGKGASFIVELPLHQG
;
A
#
# COMPACT_ATOMS: atom_id res chain seq x y z
N MET A 1 25.19 -3.54 24.87
CA MET A 1 26.07 -4.22 23.92
C MET A 1 27.51 -3.67 23.92
N ALA A 2 27.74 -2.37 23.70
CA ALA A 2 29.11 -1.82 23.68
C ALA A 2 29.87 -2.11 24.99
N ASN A 3 29.28 -1.83 26.14
CA ASN A 3 29.88 -2.12 27.45
C ASN A 3 30.13 -3.64 27.68
N SER A 4 29.26 -4.50 27.17
CA SER A 4 29.41 -5.95 27.29
C SER A 4 30.62 -6.46 26.50
N LEU A 5 30.83 -5.91 25.29
CA LEU A 5 31.95 -6.31 24.43
C LEU A 5 33.29 -5.79 24.98
N SER A 6 33.33 -4.53 25.47
CA SER A 6 34.54 -3.98 26.10
C SER A 6 34.90 -4.72 27.39
N GLY A 7 33.89 -5.13 28.16
CA GLY A 7 34.08 -5.99 29.33
C GLY A 7 34.71 -7.33 28.99
N MET A 8 34.17 -8.02 27.97
CA MET A 8 34.73 -9.33 27.52
C MET A 8 36.17 -9.21 27.01
N VAL A 9 36.51 -8.12 26.30
CA VAL A 9 37.88 -7.88 25.86
C VAL A 9 38.79 -7.59 27.04
N GLY A 10 38.29 -6.78 28.01
CA GLY A 10 39.02 -6.50 29.23
C GLY A 10 39.31 -7.77 30.04
N ASP A 11 38.27 -8.57 30.30
CA ASP A 11 38.42 -9.85 31.01
C ASP A 11 39.45 -10.75 30.32
N TYR A 12 39.39 -10.86 28.99
CA TYR A 12 40.35 -11.66 28.25
C TYR A 12 41.82 -11.19 28.39
N LEU A 13 42.05 -9.88 28.30
CA LEU A 13 43.37 -9.27 28.44
C LEU A 13 43.91 -9.45 29.87
N PHE A 14 43.03 -9.26 30.87
CA PHE A 14 43.40 -9.49 32.27
C PHE A 14 43.73 -10.97 32.52
N GLU A 15 42.91 -11.91 32.10
CA GLU A 15 43.17 -13.33 32.24
C GLU A 15 44.50 -13.74 31.55
N GLN A 16 44.76 -13.21 30.37
CA GLN A 16 46.00 -13.49 29.66
C GLN A 16 47.23 -12.99 30.45
N ARG A 17 47.14 -11.77 30.99
CA ARG A 17 48.22 -11.17 31.81
C ARG A 17 48.42 -11.94 33.09
N ILE A 18 47.36 -12.23 33.81
CA ILE A 18 47.38 -13.01 35.08
C ILE A 18 48.06 -14.38 34.81
N ARG A 19 47.65 -15.07 33.73
CA ARG A 19 48.21 -16.38 33.40
C ARG A 19 49.71 -16.29 33.11
N SER A 20 50.17 -15.24 32.41
CA SER A 20 51.58 -15.02 32.11
C SER A 20 52.40 -14.76 33.40
N ASP A 21 51.94 -13.80 34.21
CA ASP A 21 52.62 -13.41 35.46
C ASP A 21 52.65 -14.57 36.43
N ARG A 22 51.58 -15.34 36.55
CA ARG A 22 51.49 -16.54 37.38
C ARG A 22 52.52 -17.59 37.03
N VAL A 23 52.58 -18.00 35.74
CA VAL A 23 53.54 -19.03 35.30
C VAL A 23 54.98 -18.57 35.53
N SER A 24 55.27 -17.31 35.25
CA SER A 24 56.59 -16.74 35.45
C SER A 24 56.99 -16.70 36.94
N LEU A 25 56.07 -16.31 37.82
CA LEU A 25 56.32 -16.21 39.22
C LEU A 25 56.43 -17.59 39.92
N GLU A 26 55.59 -18.58 39.51
CA GLU A 26 55.69 -19.96 39.95
C GLU A 26 57.07 -20.56 39.59
N THR A 27 57.53 -20.28 38.37
CA THR A 27 58.84 -20.75 37.89
C THR A 27 59.98 -20.11 38.69
N LEU A 28 59.84 -18.81 39.00
CA LEU A 28 60.81 -18.10 39.83
C LEU A 28 60.80 -18.65 41.27
N ALA A 29 59.63 -18.88 41.86
CA ALA A 29 59.48 -19.43 43.21
C ALA A 29 60.19 -20.80 43.33
N ALA A 30 60.06 -21.66 42.35
CA ALA A 30 60.75 -22.95 42.29
C ALA A 30 62.27 -22.79 42.23
N ARG A 31 62.76 -21.78 41.50
CA ARG A 31 64.22 -21.51 41.42
C ARG A 31 64.79 -20.91 42.71
N VAL A 32 64.03 -20.08 43.40
CA VAL A 32 64.41 -19.36 44.62
C VAL A 32 64.35 -20.24 45.86
N ALA A 33 63.45 -21.25 45.88
CA ALA A 33 63.25 -22.13 47.04
C ALA A 33 64.55 -22.78 47.59
N PRO A 34 65.40 -23.40 46.79
CA PRO A 34 66.64 -23.98 47.30
C PRO A 34 67.66 -22.92 47.84
N LEU A 35 67.73 -21.79 47.15
CA LEU A 35 68.63 -20.68 47.58
C LEU A 35 68.17 -20.06 48.90
N MET A 36 66.91 -20.01 49.17
CA MET A 36 66.33 -19.51 50.41
C MET A 36 66.57 -20.52 51.54
N ALA A 37 66.50 -21.82 51.28
CA ALA A 37 66.80 -22.86 52.25
C ALA A 37 68.29 -22.89 52.63
N GLU A 38 69.17 -22.59 51.69
CA GLU A 38 70.64 -22.51 51.94
C GLU A 38 71.04 -21.12 52.49
N SER A 39 70.18 -20.18 52.62
CA SER A 39 70.44 -18.79 53.11
C SER A 39 71.50 -18.06 52.24
N ASP A 40 71.57 -18.30 50.94
CA ASP A 40 72.47 -17.61 50.03
C ASP A 40 71.86 -16.26 49.59
N ALA A 41 72.10 -15.22 50.40
CA ALA A 41 71.50 -13.89 50.16
C ALA A 41 72.02 -13.23 48.89
N VAL A 42 73.21 -13.51 48.42
CA VAL A 42 73.79 -12.90 47.23
C VAL A 42 73.12 -13.49 45.97
N ALA A 43 73.07 -14.83 45.88
CA ALA A 43 72.43 -15.48 44.76
C ALA A 43 70.91 -15.18 44.68
N LEU A 44 70.25 -15.06 45.84
CA LEU A 44 68.84 -14.65 45.91
C LEU A 44 68.63 -13.23 45.38
N HIS A 45 69.51 -12.27 45.79
CA HIS A 45 69.41 -10.89 45.31
C HIS A 45 69.60 -10.79 43.82
N ASP A 46 70.64 -11.44 43.23
CA ASP A 46 70.91 -11.44 41.82
C ASP A 46 69.76 -12.08 40.99
N GLN A 47 69.19 -13.18 41.48
CA GLN A 47 68.06 -13.82 40.82
C GLN A 47 66.79 -12.96 40.83
N LEU A 48 66.50 -12.24 41.92
CA LEU A 48 65.35 -11.35 42.02
C LEU A 48 65.51 -10.11 41.17
N LEU A 49 66.73 -9.57 41.09
CA LEU A 49 67.02 -8.39 40.28
C LEU A 49 66.90 -8.72 38.79
N ALA A 50 67.45 -9.86 38.37
CA ALA A 50 67.33 -10.33 36.96
C ALA A 50 65.89 -10.59 36.59
N ALA A 51 65.10 -11.28 37.43
CA ALA A 51 63.72 -11.58 37.20
C ALA A 51 62.84 -10.28 37.20
N GLY A 52 63.13 -9.29 38.05
CA GLY A 52 62.44 -8.00 38.05
C GLY A 52 62.61 -7.27 36.72
N GLY A 53 63.82 -7.34 36.12
CA GLY A 53 64.06 -6.79 34.79
C GLY A 53 63.34 -7.55 33.67
N GLU A 54 63.32 -8.89 33.73
CA GLU A 54 62.63 -9.73 32.71
C GLU A 54 61.12 -9.54 32.77
N LEU A 55 60.54 -9.48 33.98
CA LEU A 55 59.09 -9.40 34.19
C LEU A 55 58.57 -7.91 34.13
N GLY A 56 59.47 -6.96 34.03
CA GLY A 56 59.11 -5.55 33.95
C GLY A 56 58.36 -5.02 35.21
N GLY A 57 58.71 -5.63 36.38
CA GLY A 57 58.06 -5.30 37.63
C GLY A 57 58.98 -5.40 38.83
N ARG A 58 58.54 -4.90 39.98
CA ARG A 58 59.21 -5.00 41.26
C ARG A 58 58.91 -6.34 41.91
N ILE A 59 59.93 -7.06 42.29
CA ILE A 59 59.81 -8.34 42.99
C ILE A 59 60.24 -8.17 44.42
N LEU A 60 59.40 -8.66 45.33
CA LEU A 60 59.59 -8.71 46.76
C LEU A 60 59.62 -10.14 47.24
N LEU A 61 60.57 -10.50 48.09
CA LEU A 61 60.66 -11.73 48.82
C LEU A 61 60.18 -11.50 50.23
N LEU A 62 59.16 -12.19 50.68
CA LEU A 62 58.59 -12.10 52.01
C LEU A 62 58.80 -13.40 52.78
N ASP A 63 59.01 -13.30 54.11
CA ASP A 63 59.03 -14.44 54.99
C ASP A 63 57.62 -14.95 55.33
N GLN A 64 57.53 -16.00 56.17
CA GLN A 64 56.26 -16.60 56.62
C GLN A 64 55.39 -15.63 57.45
N ASN A 65 55.91 -14.49 57.90
CA ASN A 65 55.19 -13.48 58.65
C ASN A 65 54.78 -12.30 57.76
N GLY A 66 55.03 -12.33 56.44
CA GLY A 66 54.76 -11.27 55.50
C GLY A 66 55.76 -10.10 55.60
N LYS A 67 56.97 -10.32 56.20
CA LYS A 67 58.03 -9.31 56.30
C LYS A 67 58.95 -9.42 55.09
N VAL A 68 59.23 -8.29 54.44
CA VAL A 68 60.11 -8.21 53.26
C VAL A 68 61.53 -8.52 53.64
N GLN A 69 62.09 -9.59 53.10
CA GLN A 69 63.46 -10.04 53.26
C GLN A 69 64.38 -9.52 52.19
N LEU A 70 63.89 -9.43 50.96
CA LEU A 70 64.60 -8.83 49.82
C LEU A 70 63.61 -8.05 48.94
N ASP A 71 64.10 -6.98 48.35
CA ASP A 71 63.35 -6.10 47.44
C ASP A 71 64.24 -5.72 46.27
N SER A 72 63.80 -6.03 45.05
CA SER A 72 64.57 -5.70 43.83
C SER A 72 64.89 -4.21 43.69
N TYR A 73 64.15 -3.30 44.36
CA TYR A 73 64.41 -1.86 44.39
C TYR A 73 65.04 -1.36 45.70
N GLY A 74 65.14 -2.19 46.74
CA GLY A 74 65.81 -1.88 47.98
C GLY A 74 65.09 -0.98 48.96
N GLU A 75 63.85 -0.61 48.69
CA GLU A 75 63.11 0.44 49.47
C GLU A 75 62.29 -0.11 50.64
N LEU A 76 61.75 -1.34 50.51
CA LEU A 76 60.77 -1.89 51.47
C LEU A 76 61.39 -2.95 52.39
N TYR A 77 62.65 -3.10 52.44
CA TYR A 77 63.31 -4.06 53.31
C TYR A 77 62.89 -3.92 54.81
N GLY A 78 62.50 -5.03 55.39
CA GLY A 78 62.06 -5.08 56.76
C GLY A 78 60.61 -4.66 57.03
N ASN A 79 59.91 -4.10 56.05
CA ASN A 79 58.50 -3.72 56.16
C ASN A 79 57.62 -4.99 56.16
N ARG A 80 56.50 -4.96 56.86
CA ARG A 80 55.50 -6.02 56.83
C ARG A 80 54.37 -5.61 55.87
N LEU A 81 54.11 -6.49 54.88
CA LEU A 81 53.05 -6.26 53.91
C LEU A 81 51.86 -7.13 54.24
N GLN A 82 50.66 -6.53 54.30
CA GLN A 82 49.40 -7.20 54.63
C GLN A 82 48.40 -7.09 53.46
N TYR A 83 48.88 -7.33 52.24
CA TYR A 83 48.00 -7.40 51.10
C TYR A 83 47.15 -8.68 51.10
N PRO A 84 45.88 -8.62 50.63
CA PRO A 84 45.02 -9.81 50.58
C PRO A 84 45.66 -10.99 49.87
N GLU A 85 46.39 -10.77 48.79
CA GLU A 85 47.08 -11.78 47.98
C GLU A 85 48.19 -12.45 48.77
N VAL A 86 48.94 -11.75 49.55
CA VAL A 86 49.98 -12.32 50.45
C VAL A 86 49.34 -13.14 51.57
N THR A 87 48.25 -12.64 52.14
CA THR A 87 47.49 -13.31 53.21
C THR A 87 46.85 -14.60 52.70
N ASN A 88 46.35 -14.63 51.49
CA ASN A 88 45.79 -15.84 50.88
C ASN A 88 46.80 -16.94 50.68
N ILE A 89 48.06 -16.61 50.37
CA ILE A 89 49.16 -17.61 50.34
C ILE A 89 49.50 -18.10 51.71
N LEU A 90 49.81 -17.20 52.67
CA LEU A 90 50.33 -17.53 53.97
C LEU A 90 49.30 -18.19 54.89
N VAL A 91 48.04 -17.76 54.83
CA VAL A 91 46.99 -18.24 55.78
C VAL A 91 46.09 -19.29 55.17
N LYS A 92 45.71 -19.14 53.85
CA LYS A 92 44.80 -20.05 53.19
C LYS A 92 45.49 -21.17 52.43
N GLY A 93 46.85 -21.13 52.33
CA GLY A 93 47.63 -22.13 51.65
C GLY A 93 47.43 -22.17 50.14
N GLN A 94 47.03 -21.08 49.51
CA GLN A 94 46.96 -20.98 48.07
C GLN A 94 48.37 -20.92 47.46
N ASN A 95 48.56 -21.49 46.28
CA ASN A 95 49.89 -21.51 45.66
C ASN A 95 50.19 -20.17 44.98
N VAL A 96 49.17 -19.55 44.39
CA VAL A 96 49.27 -18.26 43.66
C VAL A 96 47.98 -17.46 43.85
N ASP A 97 48.11 -16.18 43.98
CA ASP A 97 46.96 -15.23 43.98
C ASP A 97 47.30 -13.97 43.19
N TYR A 98 46.28 -13.26 42.70
CA TYR A 98 46.44 -12.09 41.87
C TYR A 98 45.38 -11.03 42.18
N GLY A 99 45.78 -9.77 42.34
CA GLY A 99 44.92 -8.63 42.54
C GLY A 99 45.40 -7.41 41.78
N VAL A 100 44.51 -6.50 41.47
CA VAL A 100 44.83 -5.22 40.86
C VAL A 100 44.38 -4.09 41.79
N HIS A 101 45.31 -3.21 42.11
CA HIS A 101 45.08 -2.15 43.07
C HIS A 101 45.46 -0.79 42.51
N GLU A 102 44.76 0.25 42.98
CA GLU A 102 45.14 1.63 42.73
C GLU A 102 46.17 2.07 43.75
N LEU A 103 47.31 2.54 43.31
CA LEU A 103 48.46 2.85 44.17
C LEU A 103 48.15 3.91 45.23
N ASP A 104 47.34 4.92 44.90
CA ASP A 104 47.09 6.06 45.80
C ASP A 104 45.99 5.80 46.80
N THR A 105 45.02 4.96 46.51
CA THR A 105 43.84 4.71 47.39
C THR A 105 43.86 3.33 47.99
N GLY A 106 44.67 2.40 47.48
CA GLY A 106 44.65 1.00 47.87
C GLY A 106 43.36 0.27 47.45
N ALA A 107 42.52 0.91 46.65
CA ALA A 107 41.30 0.32 46.20
C ALA A 107 41.58 -0.87 45.26
N SER A 108 41.01 -2.03 45.54
CA SER A 108 41.12 -3.19 44.66
C SER A 108 40.14 -3.10 43.53
N LEU A 109 40.59 -3.45 42.32
CA LEU A 109 39.74 -3.58 41.15
C LEU A 109 39.03 -4.93 41.20
N ASP A 110 37.70 -4.91 41.09
CA ASP A 110 36.93 -6.13 40.85
C ASP A 110 37.07 -6.52 39.36
N THR A 111 38.02 -7.41 39.11
CA THR A 111 38.30 -7.91 37.76
C THR A 111 37.17 -8.77 37.18
N SER A 112 36.20 -9.17 38.02
CA SER A 112 35.03 -9.93 37.53
C SER A 112 33.94 -9.04 36.92
N ASN A 113 34.04 -7.71 37.06
CA ASN A 113 33.01 -6.78 36.63
C ASN A 113 33.55 -5.48 35.97
N LEU A 114 34.37 -5.66 34.94
CA LEU A 114 34.99 -4.54 34.21
C LEU A 114 33.96 -3.70 33.39
N LEU A 115 32.70 -4.10 33.39
CA LEU A 115 31.59 -3.41 32.69
C LEU A 115 31.33 -1.98 33.23
N PHE A 116 31.61 -1.75 34.55
CA PHE A 116 31.33 -0.48 35.22
C PHE A 116 32.58 0.18 35.78
N MET A 117 33.69 -0.03 35.09
CA MET A 117 34.97 0.51 35.51
C MET A 117 34.94 2.04 35.58
N ARG A 118 35.02 2.57 36.82
CA ARG A 118 35.10 4.02 37.02
C ARG A 118 36.49 4.50 36.62
N ARG A 119 36.53 5.48 35.70
CA ARG A 119 37.79 6.11 35.28
C ARG A 119 38.46 6.72 36.49
N SER A 120 39.66 6.23 36.87
CA SER A 120 40.48 6.80 37.92
C SER A 120 41.75 7.38 37.29
N ASN A 121 42.24 8.47 37.88
CA ASN A 121 43.50 9.10 37.49
C ASN A 121 44.71 8.52 38.26
N GLY A 122 44.47 7.57 39.15
CA GLY A 122 45.53 6.89 39.91
C GLY A 122 46.30 5.88 39.06
N ALA A 123 47.51 5.55 39.49
CA ALA A 123 48.31 4.52 38.87
C ALA A 123 47.83 3.13 39.32
N TRP A 124 47.58 2.29 38.35
CA TRP A 124 47.14 0.90 38.60
C TRP A 124 48.31 -0.07 38.54
N VAL A 125 48.38 -0.94 39.55
CA VAL A 125 49.42 -1.98 39.71
C VAL A 125 48.76 -3.34 39.92
N GLY A 126 49.33 -4.33 39.27
CA GLY A 126 48.97 -5.74 39.49
C GLY A 126 49.88 -6.36 40.53
N TYR A 127 49.29 -7.01 41.52
CA TYR A 127 49.97 -7.81 42.51
C TYR A 127 49.78 -9.29 42.17
N CYS A 128 50.88 -9.97 41.84
CA CYS A 128 50.87 -11.40 41.66
C CYS A 128 51.73 -12.03 42.77
N THR A 129 51.20 -12.98 43.49
CA THR A 129 51.90 -13.63 44.59
C THR A 129 52.06 -15.11 44.31
N ALA A 130 53.23 -15.69 44.69
CA ALA A 130 53.45 -17.13 44.63
C ALA A 130 54.12 -17.59 45.91
N GLY A 131 53.66 -18.71 46.47
CA GLY A 131 54.29 -19.37 47.63
C GLY A 131 55.59 -20.03 47.23
N ILE A 132 56.65 -19.85 48.08
CA ILE A 132 57.90 -20.55 47.94
C ILE A 132 57.78 -21.80 48.79
N VAL A 133 57.74 -22.97 48.15
CA VAL A 133 57.54 -24.27 48.82
C VAL A 133 58.88 -25.00 48.87
N HIS A 134 59.27 -25.45 50.07
CA HIS A 134 60.38 -26.35 50.27
C HIS A 134 59.96 -27.46 51.23
N ALA A 135 60.24 -28.72 50.84
CA ALA A 135 59.88 -29.88 51.66
C ALA A 135 58.37 -29.91 52.10
N SER A 136 57.47 -29.45 51.25
CA SER A 136 56.01 -29.38 51.45
C SER A 136 55.51 -28.23 52.35
N ASP A 137 56.39 -27.38 52.90
CA ASP A 137 56.02 -26.23 53.70
C ASP A 137 56.28 -24.94 52.90
N ILE A 138 55.41 -23.95 53.09
CA ILE A 138 55.60 -22.60 52.54
C ILE A 138 56.62 -21.90 53.40
N ILE A 139 57.82 -21.67 52.87
CA ILE A 139 58.93 -20.99 53.59
C ILE A 139 58.96 -19.48 53.35
N GLY A 140 58.23 -18.99 52.38
CA GLY A 140 58.12 -17.55 52.03
C GLY A 140 57.15 -17.29 50.89
N VAL A 141 57.02 -16.03 50.50
CA VAL A 141 56.16 -15.61 49.40
C VAL A 141 56.95 -14.66 48.47
N LEU A 142 56.85 -14.91 47.19
CA LEU A 142 57.23 -13.91 46.18
C LEU A 142 56.04 -13.03 45.84
N LEU A 143 56.24 -11.74 45.78
CA LEU A 143 55.27 -10.75 45.30
C LEU A 143 55.87 -10.01 44.15
N LEU A 144 55.25 -10.12 43.00
CA LEU A 144 55.50 -9.31 41.81
C LEU A 144 54.53 -8.12 41.77
N VAL A 145 55.08 -6.91 41.74
CA VAL A 145 54.31 -5.67 41.53
C VAL A 145 54.59 -5.19 40.12
N SER A 146 53.62 -5.32 39.25
CA SER A 146 53.76 -4.91 37.83
C SER A 146 52.83 -3.73 37.47
N PRO A 147 53.30 -2.76 36.69
CA PRO A 147 52.45 -1.68 36.23
C PRO A 147 51.46 -2.21 35.18
N VAL A 148 50.15 -1.99 35.44
CA VAL A 148 49.06 -2.35 34.50
C VAL A 148 48.42 -1.11 33.89
N GLN A 149 49.07 0.05 34.05
CA GLN A 149 48.57 1.35 33.62
C GLN A 149 48.27 1.41 32.10
N GLU A 150 49.21 0.90 31.27
CA GLU A 150 49.02 0.87 29.81
C GLU A 150 47.82 0.04 29.38
N MET A 151 47.62 -1.10 30.03
CA MET A 151 46.47 -1.94 29.77
C MET A 151 45.14 -1.23 30.13
N MET A 152 45.14 -0.52 31.27
CA MET A 152 43.99 0.27 31.71
C MET A 152 43.67 1.41 30.74
N GLN A 153 44.70 2.13 30.27
CA GLN A 153 44.53 3.19 29.27
C GLN A 153 43.96 2.65 27.96
N ASN A 154 44.48 1.52 27.48
CA ASN A 154 43.97 0.88 26.27
C ASN A 154 42.49 0.49 26.41
N LEU A 155 42.09 -0.04 27.58
CA LEU A 155 40.69 -0.36 27.87
C LEU A 155 39.79 0.88 27.86
N TYR A 156 40.23 2.00 28.45
CA TYR A 156 39.48 3.25 28.40
C TYR A 156 39.35 3.79 26.98
N GLN A 157 40.41 3.72 26.17
CA GLN A 157 40.37 4.13 24.77
C GLN A 157 39.38 3.26 23.96
N LEU A 158 39.38 1.94 24.19
CA LEU A 158 38.41 1.06 23.56
C LEU A 158 36.98 1.39 23.95
N GLN A 159 36.73 1.70 25.23
CA GLN A 159 35.39 2.13 25.70
C GLN A 159 34.95 3.42 25.01
N ASP A 160 35.82 4.42 24.93
CA ASP A 160 35.54 5.71 24.27
C ASP A 160 35.22 5.52 22.79
N GLN A 161 36.02 4.71 22.07
CA GLN A 161 35.77 4.38 20.65
C GLN A 161 34.45 3.66 20.44
N MET A 162 34.15 2.66 21.26
CA MET A 162 32.89 1.92 21.17
C MET A 162 31.68 2.81 21.48
N MET A 163 31.81 3.72 22.46
CA MET A 163 30.76 4.70 22.76
C MET A 163 30.50 5.64 21.58
N LEU A 164 31.56 6.14 20.92
CA LEU A 164 31.44 6.96 19.73
C LEU A 164 30.71 6.22 18.59
N ILE A 165 31.12 4.97 18.31
CA ILE A 165 30.48 4.15 17.28
C ILE A 165 28.98 3.96 17.59
N PHE A 166 28.64 3.67 18.84
CA PHE A 166 27.26 3.50 19.27
C PHE A 166 26.42 4.77 19.04
N VAL A 167 26.97 5.95 19.40
CA VAL A 167 26.30 7.23 19.18
C VAL A 167 26.07 7.48 17.68
N VAL A 168 27.09 7.21 16.84
CA VAL A 168 26.97 7.36 15.38
C VAL A 168 25.87 6.45 14.81
N ILE A 169 25.86 5.18 15.22
CA ILE A 169 24.82 4.22 14.78
C ILE A 169 23.43 4.69 15.25
N ALA A 170 23.30 5.16 16.50
CA ALA A 170 22.02 5.65 17.01
C ALA A 170 21.50 6.86 16.23
N VAL A 171 22.39 7.81 15.89
CA VAL A 171 22.03 8.97 15.05
C VAL A 171 21.62 8.54 13.65
N LEU A 172 22.37 7.63 13.02
CA LEU A 172 22.02 7.09 11.70
C LEU A 172 20.67 6.37 11.73
N ALA A 173 20.42 5.54 12.73
CA ALA A 173 19.15 4.85 12.90
C ALA A 173 17.98 5.83 13.06
N LEU A 174 18.17 6.92 13.82
CA LEU A 174 17.18 7.98 13.97
C LEU A 174 16.88 8.67 12.63
N LEU A 175 17.92 9.04 11.87
CA LEU A 175 17.78 9.66 10.56
C LEU A 175 17.05 8.72 9.58
N CYS A 176 17.45 7.46 9.52
CA CYS A 176 16.76 6.44 8.71
C CYS A 176 15.29 6.29 9.09
N SER A 177 14.99 6.28 10.39
CA SER A 177 13.61 6.20 10.89
C SER A 177 12.75 7.39 10.45
N LEU A 178 13.30 8.61 10.49
CA LEU A 178 12.61 9.81 10.02
C LEU A 178 12.32 9.76 8.52
N VAL A 179 13.32 9.36 7.72
CA VAL A 179 13.14 9.19 6.26
C VAL A 179 12.09 8.13 5.97
N PHE A 180 12.16 6.97 6.62
CA PHE A 180 11.20 5.88 6.45
C PHE A 180 9.77 6.30 6.80
N SER A 181 9.62 7.06 7.88
CA SER A 181 8.32 7.61 8.28
C SER A 181 7.72 8.53 7.21
N GLN A 182 8.52 9.41 6.61
CA GLN A 182 8.06 10.35 5.59
C GLN A 182 7.75 9.68 4.25
N VAL A 183 8.57 8.70 3.85
CA VAL A 183 8.50 8.07 2.52
C VAL A 183 7.46 6.96 2.48
N ILE A 184 7.26 6.22 3.56
CA ILE A 184 6.38 5.05 3.59
C ILE A 184 5.17 5.24 4.51
N THR A 185 5.37 5.57 5.78
CA THR A 185 4.29 5.57 6.77
C THR A 185 3.25 6.65 6.52
N ASN A 186 3.69 7.88 6.22
CA ASN A 186 2.78 9.00 5.99
C ASN A 186 1.90 8.84 4.72
N PRO A 187 2.43 8.40 3.55
CA PRO A 187 1.62 8.11 2.37
C PRO A 187 0.59 7.01 2.60
N ILE A 188 0.97 5.92 3.29
CA ILE A 188 0.04 4.83 3.63
C ILE A 188 -1.11 5.36 4.51
N GLY A 189 -0.80 6.17 5.52
CA GLY A 189 -1.82 6.80 6.36
C GLY A 189 -2.75 7.72 5.55
N GLY A 190 -2.22 8.41 4.55
CA GLY A 190 -3.01 9.20 3.59
C GLY A 190 -3.98 8.34 2.76
N LEU A 191 -3.47 7.23 2.21
CA LEU A 191 -4.25 6.28 1.44
C LEU A 191 -5.35 5.64 2.28
N MET A 192 -5.05 5.21 3.51
CA MET A 192 -6.02 4.63 4.42
C MET A 192 -7.18 5.58 4.74
N ARG A 193 -6.88 6.88 4.97
CA ARG A 193 -7.94 7.89 5.14
C ARG A 193 -8.78 8.08 3.88
N GLY A 194 -8.17 8.04 2.69
CA GLY A 194 -8.88 8.06 1.42
C GLY A 194 -9.85 6.89 1.27
N ILE A 195 -9.38 5.67 1.55
CA ILE A 195 -10.18 4.44 1.52
C ILE A 195 -11.34 4.52 2.52
N GLN A 196 -11.09 5.01 3.74
CA GLN A 196 -12.14 5.17 4.76
C GLN A 196 -13.21 6.20 4.37
N ARG A 197 -12.85 7.26 3.66
CA ARG A 197 -13.84 8.21 3.11
C ARG A 197 -14.65 7.56 2.00
N MET A 198 -13.99 6.86 1.08
CA MET A 198 -14.63 6.12 0.00
C MET A 198 -15.61 5.06 0.51
N SER A 199 -15.25 4.30 1.55
CA SER A 199 -16.14 3.30 2.16
C SER A 199 -17.41 3.90 2.79
N LYS A 200 -17.41 5.21 3.07
CA LYS A 200 -18.58 5.97 3.54
C LYS A 200 -19.37 6.65 2.42
N GLY A 201 -19.04 6.34 1.16
CA GLY A 201 -19.71 6.91 -0.01
C GLY A 201 -19.14 8.25 -0.51
N ASP A 202 -18.03 8.72 0.04
CA ASP A 202 -17.36 9.92 -0.45
C ASP A 202 -16.36 9.57 -1.55
N PHE A 203 -16.86 9.45 -2.76
CA PHE A 203 -16.07 9.11 -3.94
C PHE A 203 -15.25 10.30 -4.50
N SER A 204 -15.47 11.52 -3.99
CA SER A 204 -14.64 12.68 -4.33
C SER A 204 -13.28 12.69 -3.65
N ALA A 205 -13.04 11.75 -2.71
CA ALA A 205 -11.79 11.62 -2.00
C ALA A 205 -10.63 11.40 -2.96
N ARG A 206 -9.57 12.23 -2.84
CA ARG A 206 -8.33 12.07 -3.59
C ARG A 206 -7.16 12.02 -2.63
N VAL A 207 -6.18 11.21 -2.97
CA VAL A 207 -4.92 11.08 -2.24
C VAL A 207 -3.85 11.86 -2.98
N ARG A 208 -3.05 12.64 -2.24
CA ARG A 208 -1.93 13.37 -2.84
C ARG A 208 -0.89 12.40 -3.37
N VAL A 209 -0.60 12.48 -4.65
CA VAL A 209 0.45 11.71 -5.31
C VAL A 209 1.79 12.35 -4.94
N ARG A 210 2.49 11.78 -3.95
CA ARG A 210 3.83 12.21 -3.54
C ARG A 210 4.80 11.02 -3.58
N GLY A 211 6.08 11.31 -3.83
CA GLY A 211 7.12 10.28 -3.88
C GLY A 211 7.35 9.71 -5.28
N SER A 212 8.14 8.65 -5.34
CA SER A 212 8.50 7.89 -6.54
C SER A 212 8.26 6.39 -6.30
N GLY A 213 8.21 5.60 -7.36
CA GLY A 213 8.03 4.15 -7.27
C GLY A 213 6.60 3.71 -6.96
N GLU A 214 6.45 2.58 -6.27
CA GLU A 214 5.20 1.84 -6.06
C GLU A 214 4.13 2.66 -5.32
N MET A 215 4.52 3.50 -4.37
CA MET A 215 3.60 4.36 -3.63
C MET A 215 2.91 5.39 -4.53
N LYS A 216 3.63 5.92 -5.52
CA LYS A 216 3.06 6.82 -6.52
C LYS A 216 2.04 6.10 -7.39
N HIS A 217 2.39 4.91 -7.89
CA HIS A 217 1.48 4.10 -8.70
C HIS A 217 0.21 3.71 -7.94
N LEU A 218 0.34 3.35 -6.66
CA LEU A 218 -0.79 3.02 -5.80
C LEU A 218 -1.72 4.22 -5.57
N ALA A 219 -1.16 5.41 -5.32
CA ALA A 219 -1.95 6.63 -5.18
C ALA A 219 -2.65 7.02 -6.49
N GLN A 220 -2.00 6.85 -7.64
CA GLN A 220 -2.60 7.07 -8.96
C GLN A 220 -3.75 6.10 -9.24
N ALA A 221 -3.52 4.79 -9.00
CA ALA A 221 -4.55 3.76 -9.16
C ALA A 221 -5.77 4.01 -8.27
N PHE A 222 -5.54 4.41 -7.00
CA PHE A 222 -6.61 4.80 -6.09
C PHE A 222 -7.41 5.99 -6.64
N ASN A 223 -6.72 7.06 -7.07
CA ASN A 223 -7.40 8.25 -7.61
C ASN A 223 -8.20 7.92 -8.88
N SER A 224 -7.66 7.10 -9.78
CA SER A 224 -8.38 6.67 -10.98
C SER A 224 -9.61 5.82 -10.64
N MET A 225 -9.51 4.94 -9.64
CA MET A 225 -10.67 4.18 -9.13
C MET A 225 -11.71 5.11 -8.52
N SER A 226 -11.28 6.10 -7.69
CA SER A 226 -12.18 7.09 -7.09
C SER A 226 -12.92 7.90 -8.15
N GLU A 227 -12.25 8.32 -9.21
CA GLU A 227 -12.84 9.06 -10.32
C GLU A 227 -13.91 8.24 -11.06
N LYS A 228 -13.61 6.97 -11.34
CA LYS A 228 -14.59 6.07 -11.97
C LYS A 228 -15.82 5.85 -11.09
N LEU A 229 -15.61 5.65 -9.77
CA LEU A 229 -16.72 5.48 -8.83
C LEU A 229 -17.56 6.76 -8.68
N GLU A 230 -16.92 7.93 -8.63
CA GLU A 230 -17.62 9.21 -8.58
C GLU A 230 -18.49 9.44 -9.83
N THR A 231 -17.93 9.15 -11.02
CA THR A 231 -18.67 9.22 -12.29
C THR A 231 -19.86 8.26 -12.31
N LEU A 232 -19.66 7.02 -11.84
CA LEU A 232 -20.74 6.03 -11.75
C LEU A 232 -21.84 6.45 -10.76
N ASP A 233 -21.48 6.98 -9.60
CA ASP A 233 -22.44 7.45 -8.61
C ASP A 233 -23.21 8.66 -9.10
N GLN A 234 -22.55 9.64 -9.73
CA GLN A 234 -23.19 10.78 -10.36
C GLN A 234 -24.17 10.36 -11.46
N SER A 235 -23.74 9.44 -12.34
CA SER A 235 -24.61 8.90 -13.40
C SER A 235 -25.83 8.19 -12.82
N ARG A 236 -25.65 7.36 -11.77
CA ARG A 236 -26.74 6.70 -11.08
C ARG A 236 -27.73 7.69 -10.44
N ASN A 237 -27.22 8.70 -9.74
CA ASN A 237 -28.04 9.71 -9.09
C ASN A 237 -28.81 10.54 -10.12
N GLN A 238 -28.17 10.92 -11.23
CA GLN A 238 -28.81 11.59 -12.35
C GLN A 238 -29.92 10.74 -12.99
N PHE A 239 -29.65 9.43 -13.16
CA PHE A 239 -30.65 8.47 -13.66
C PHE A 239 -31.89 8.43 -12.76
N VAL A 240 -31.72 8.27 -11.43
CA VAL A 240 -32.83 8.25 -10.47
C VAL A 240 -33.61 9.57 -10.47
N SER A 241 -32.91 10.70 -10.52
CA SER A 241 -33.53 12.03 -10.58
C SER A 241 -34.35 12.20 -11.84
N ASN A 242 -33.78 11.88 -13.01
CA ASN A 242 -34.46 12.00 -14.29
C ASN A 242 -35.67 11.06 -14.39
N ALA A 243 -35.51 9.81 -13.93
CA ALA A 243 -36.63 8.85 -13.89
C ALA A 243 -37.78 9.38 -13.04
N SER A 244 -37.47 9.91 -11.85
CA SER A 244 -38.48 10.49 -10.96
C SER A 244 -39.21 11.66 -11.61
N HIS A 245 -38.51 12.52 -12.31
CA HIS A 245 -39.11 13.65 -13.02
C HIS A 245 -40.00 13.22 -14.20
N GLU A 246 -39.52 12.24 -15.03
CA GLU A 246 -40.28 11.76 -16.19
C GLU A 246 -41.52 10.95 -15.78
N LEU A 247 -41.53 10.33 -14.58
CA LEU A 247 -42.71 9.66 -14.04
C LEU A 247 -43.69 10.63 -13.36
N LYS A 248 -43.19 11.68 -12.69
CA LYS A 248 -44.06 12.63 -11.96
C LYS A 248 -44.92 13.50 -12.88
N THR A 249 -44.38 13.90 -14.04
CA THR A 249 -45.07 14.79 -14.96
C THR A 249 -46.37 14.18 -15.50
N PRO A 250 -46.37 12.96 -16.14
CA PRO A 250 -47.59 12.31 -16.63
C PRO A 250 -48.62 12.06 -15.51
N LEU A 251 -48.17 11.66 -14.33
CA LEU A 251 -49.04 11.45 -13.18
C LEU A 251 -49.75 12.75 -12.76
N ALA A 252 -49.04 13.90 -12.75
CA ALA A 252 -49.63 15.18 -12.42
C ALA A 252 -50.64 15.63 -13.48
N THR A 253 -50.33 15.44 -14.75
CA THR A 253 -51.23 15.76 -15.88
C THR A 253 -52.50 14.91 -15.82
N MET A 254 -52.39 13.57 -15.67
CA MET A 254 -53.56 12.70 -15.49
C MET A 254 -54.41 13.10 -14.29
N LYS A 255 -53.76 13.47 -13.15
CA LYS A 255 -54.48 13.88 -11.95
C LYS A 255 -55.34 15.13 -12.22
N ILE A 256 -54.78 16.15 -12.89
CA ILE A 256 -55.46 17.40 -13.24
C ILE A 256 -56.66 17.09 -14.15
N MET A 257 -56.49 16.24 -15.17
CA MET A 257 -57.58 15.83 -16.08
C MET A 257 -58.69 15.08 -15.35
N ILE A 258 -58.32 14.14 -14.47
CA ILE A 258 -59.30 13.39 -13.64
C ILE A 258 -60.02 14.36 -12.69
N GLU A 259 -59.33 15.27 -12.01
CA GLU A 259 -59.96 16.27 -11.14
C GLU A 259 -60.92 17.15 -11.95
N SER A 260 -60.57 17.59 -13.16
CA SER A 260 -61.44 18.35 -14.05
C SER A 260 -62.74 17.55 -14.42
N LEU A 261 -62.57 16.26 -14.70
CA LEU A 261 -63.74 15.37 -14.97
C LEU A 261 -64.65 15.18 -13.75
N ILE A 262 -64.10 15.17 -12.53
CA ILE A 262 -64.85 14.99 -11.29
C ILE A 262 -65.61 16.28 -10.92
N TYR A 263 -64.95 17.45 -11.03
CA TYR A 263 -65.48 18.72 -10.57
C TYR A 263 -66.39 19.44 -11.62
N GLN A 264 -66.37 18.96 -12.90
CA GLN A 264 -67.24 19.46 -13.97
C GLN A 264 -68.13 18.38 -14.52
N PRO A 265 -69.19 17.94 -13.78
CA PRO A 265 -70.09 16.91 -14.19
C PRO A 265 -70.88 17.24 -15.47
N ASP A 266 -71.13 18.51 -15.73
CA ASP A 266 -71.86 19.01 -16.91
C ASP A 266 -70.91 19.30 -18.11
N MET A 267 -69.65 18.84 -18.06
CA MET A 267 -68.70 18.95 -19.15
C MET A 267 -69.26 18.36 -20.45
N ASP A 268 -69.04 19.06 -21.56
CA ASP A 268 -69.44 18.59 -22.89
C ASP A 268 -68.88 17.17 -23.19
N LYS A 269 -69.72 16.34 -23.82
CA LYS A 269 -69.41 14.94 -24.08
C LYS A 269 -68.14 14.77 -24.92
N GLU A 270 -67.96 15.67 -25.88
CA GLU A 270 -66.77 15.63 -26.76
C GLU A 270 -65.50 15.91 -25.95
N LEU A 271 -65.50 16.96 -25.12
CA LEU A 271 -64.35 17.33 -24.27
C LEU A 271 -64.08 16.23 -23.21
N ARG A 272 -65.14 15.58 -22.66
CA ARG A 272 -64.97 14.45 -21.75
C ARG A 272 -64.31 13.25 -22.42
N THR A 273 -64.67 12.97 -23.70
CA THR A 273 -64.06 11.90 -24.47
C THR A 273 -62.59 12.20 -24.81
N GLU A 274 -62.32 13.44 -25.12
CA GLU A 274 -60.94 13.95 -25.34
C GLU A 274 -60.07 13.76 -24.10
N PHE A 275 -60.51 14.22 -22.91
CA PHE A 275 -59.78 14.03 -21.65
C PHE A 275 -59.57 12.55 -21.31
N MET A 276 -60.55 11.69 -21.53
CA MET A 276 -60.38 10.24 -21.34
C MET A 276 -59.37 9.64 -22.31
N GLY A 277 -59.35 10.10 -23.56
CA GLY A 277 -58.37 9.74 -24.57
C GLY A 277 -56.94 10.18 -24.18
N ASP A 278 -56.81 11.40 -23.68
CA ASP A 278 -55.52 11.94 -23.23
C ASP A 278 -55.00 11.20 -21.99
N ILE A 279 -55.89 10.88 -21.01
CA ILE A 279 -55.54 10.09 -19.86
C ILE A 279 -55.02 8.70 -20.31
N ASN A 280 -55.75 8.04 -21.23
CA ASN A 280 -55.31 6.73 -21.74
C ASN A 280 -53.95 6.80 -22.46
N SER A 281 -53.73 7.82 -23.24
CA SER A 281 -52.46 8.07 -23.93
C SER A 281 -51.32 8.27 -22.92
N GLU A 282 -51.57 8.98 -21.81
CA GLU A 282 -50.55 9.25 -20.80
C GLU A 282 -50.27 7.98 -19.94
N ILE A 283 -51.26 7.08 -19.76
CA ILE A 283 -51.06 5.75 -19.16
C ILE A 283 -50.16 4.88 -20.06
N ASP A 284 -50.43 4.85 -21.36
CA ASP A 284 -49.62 4.10 -22.32
C ASP A 284 -48.17 4.63 -22.34
N ARG A 285 -47.97 5.94 -22.30
CA ARG A 285 -46.69 6.58 -22.22
C ARG A 285 -45.95 6.21 -20.92
N LEU A 286 -46.64 6.25 -19.76
CA LEU A 286 -46.08 5.87 -18.48
C LEU A 286 -45.62 4.41 -18.49
N SER A 287 -46.45 3.52 -19.07
CA SER A 287 -46.13 2.10 -19.20
C SER A 287 -44.89 1.86 -20.05
N ALA A 288 -44.73 2.62 -21.16
CA ALA A 288 -43.52 2.58 -21.99
C ALA A 288 -42.28 3.05 -21.22
N ILE A 289 -42.37 4.16 -20.44
CA ILE A 289 -41.27 4.64 -19.61
C ILE A 289 -40.82 3.58 -18.60
N VAL A 290 -41.79 2.96 -17.88
CA VAL A 290 -41.50 1.90 -16.89
C VAL A 290 -40.85 0.69 -17.56
N SER A 291 -41.32 0.25 -18.72
CA SER A 291 -40.74 -0.85 -19.49
C SER A 291 -39.31 -0.53 -19.92
N ASP A 292 -39.04 0.66 -20.41
CA ASP A 292 -37.73 1.13 -20.81
C ASP A 292 -36.76 1.15 -19.61
N LEU A 293 -37.22 1.66 -18.45
CA LEU A 293 -36.43 1.68 -17.22
C LEU A 293 -36.08 0.27 -16.74
N LEU A 294 -37.04 -0.64 -16.75
CA LEU A 294 -36.81 -2.05 -16.37
C LEU A 294 -35.81 -2.72 -17.31
N THR A 295 -35.90 -2.42 -18.60
CA THR A 295 -34.97 -2.91 -19.62
C THR A 295 -33.55 -2.43 -19.33
N LEU A 296 -33.36 -1.14 -19.03
CA LEU A 296 -32.05 -0.59 -18.69
C LEU A 296 -31.48 -1.16 -17.38
N VAL A 297 -32.31 -1.28 -16.34
CA VAL A 297 -31.87 -1.89 -15.05
C VAL A 297 -31.46 -3.35 -15.24
N GLN A 298 -32.19 -4.11 -16.08
CA GLN A 298 -31.79 -5.49 -16.39
C GLN A 298 -30.47 -5.55 -17.14
N MET A 299 -30.22 -4.62 -18.06
CA MET A 299 -28.97 -4.55 -18.84
C MET A 299 -27.76 -4.14 -18.02
N ASP A 300 -27.92 -3.28 -17.02
CA ASP A 300 -26.85 -2.86 -16.10
C ASP A 300 -26.39 -4.03 -15.19
N SER A 301 -27.23 -5.06 -15.02
CA SER A 301 -26.81 -6.28 -14.34
C SER A 301 -25.92 -7.10 -15.26
N GLN A 302 -24.68 -7.41 -14.84
CA GLN A 302 -23.68 -8.19 -15.61
C GLN A 302 -24.16 -9.61 -16.04
N ASN A 303 -25.43 -9.96 -15.79
CA ASN A 303 -26.00 -11.29 -15.99
C ASN A 303 -27.10 -11.35 -17.06
N VAL A 304 -27.12 -10.42 -18.03
CA VAL A 304 -28.11 -10.53 -19.11
C VAL A 304 -27.81 -11.74 -19.98
N LYS A 305 -28.62 -12.79 -19.86
CA LYS A 305 -28.53 -13.94 -20.75
C LYS A 305 -29.34 -13.63 -22.00
N LEU A 306 -28.68 -13.51 -23.14
CA LEU A 306 -29.34 -13.42 -24.45
C LEU A 306 -29.81 -14.80 -24.87
N THR A 307 -31.09 -14.91 -25.27
CA THR A 307 -31.63 -16.10 -25.93
C THR A 307 -31.41 -15.97 -27.41
N ARG A 308 -30.23 -16.42 -27.88
CA ARG A 308 -29.82 -16.24 -29.27
C ARG A 308 -30.37 -17.34 -30.19
N GLU A 309 -30.85 -16.95 -31.34
CA GLU A 309 -31.31 -17.82 -32.42
C GLU A 309 -30.86 -17.27 -33.80
N ASN A 310 -30.90 -18.08 -34.82
CA ASN A 310 -30.59 -17.62 -36.20
C ASN A 310 -31.73 -16.77 -36.73
N LEU A 311 -31.46 -15.54 -37.14
CA LEU A 311 -32.42 -14.52 -37.52
C LEU A 311 -32.02 -13.86 -38.81
N SER A 312 -33.00 -13.58 -39.70
CA SER A 312 -32.82 -12.72 -40.85
C SER A 312 -33.13 -11.26 -40.46
N ILE A 313 -32.10 -10.40 -40.50
CA ILE A 313 -32.27 -8.95 -40.25
C ILE A 313 -33.20 -8.36 -41.28
N ALA A 314 -33.10 -8.77 -42.56
CA ALA A 314 -33.93 -8.27 -43.65
C ALA A 314 -35.42 -8.53 -43.37
N GLN A 315 -35.76 -9.72 -42.85
CA GLN A 315 -37.16 -10.04 -42.52
C GLN A 315 -37.66 -9.17 -41.36
N MET A 316 -36.83 -8.99 -40.31
CA MET A 316 -37.17 -8.15 -39.17
C MET A 316 -37.37 -6.69 -39.56
N VAL A 317 -36.57 -6.16 -40.46
CA VAL A 317 -36.74 -4.80 -41.00
C VAL A 317 -38.06 -4.66 -41.73
N LYS A 318 -38.43 -5.64 -42.58
CA LYS A 318 -39.73 -5.65 -43.32
C LYS A 318 -40.91 -5.66 -42.36
N GLU A 319 -40.86 -6.49 -41.31
CA GLU A 319 -41.91 -6.57 -40.27
C GLU A 319 -42.08 -5.25 -39.53
N ASN A 320 -41.00 -4.59 -39.14
CA ASN A 320 -41.04 -3.30 -38.46
C ASN A 320 -41.50 -2.17 -39.40
N ALA A 321 -41.08 -2.18 -40.67
CA ALA A 321 -41.57 -1.23 -41.67
C ALA A 321 -43.08 -1.33 -41.81
N HIS A 322 -43.62 -2.56 -41.97
CA HIS A 322 -45.06 -2.79 -42.05
C HIS A 322 -45.83 -2.27 -40.83
N ARG A 323 -45.26 -2.42 -39.63
CA ARG A 323 -45.88 -1.91 -38.38
C ARG A 323 -45.89 -0.38 -38.31
N LEU A 324 -44.90 0.29 -38.88
CA LEU A 324 -44.77 1.74 -38.86
C LEU A 324 -45.42 2.42 -40.07
N GLN A 325 -45.78 1.66 -41.12
CA GLN A 325 -46.40 2.19 -42.32
C GLN A 325 -47.64 3.04 -42.05
N PRO A 326 -48.64 2.63 -41.18
CA PRO A 326 -49.81 3.44 -40.94
C PRO A 326 -49.49 4.81 -40.32
N ILE A 327 -48.43 4.89 -39.48
CA ILE A 327 -47.99 6.11 -38.84
C ILE A 327 -47.29 7.03 -39.88
N ALA A 328 -46.52 6.46 -40.78
CA ALA A 328 -45.87 7.16 -41.88
C ALA A 328 -46.89 7.69 -42.86
N ASP A 329 -47.90 6.90 -43.23
CA ASP A 329 -48.97 7.27 -44.15
C ASP A 329 -49.80 8.44 -43.65
N GLN A 330 -50.09 8.49 -42.33
CA GLN A 330 -50.76 9.64 -41.71
C GLN A 330 -50.00 10.96 -41.87
N LYS A 331 -48.68 10.90 -42.01
CA LYS A 331 -47.80 12.06 -42.18
C LYS A 331 -47.41 12.26 -43.67
N GLY A 332 -47.90 11.43 -44.58
CA GLY A 332 -47.48 11.41 -46.00
C GLY A 332 -46.01 11.06 -46.19
N GLN A 333 -45.40 10.36 -45.23
CA GLN A 333 -43.97 9.95 -45.28
C GLN A 333 -43.79 8.65 -46.10
N GLU A 334 -42.68 8.54 -46.78
CA GLU A 334 -42.30 7.36 -47.55
C GLU A 334 -41.21 6.53 -46.79
N ILE A 335 -41.45 5.22 -46.60
CA ILE A 335 -40.47 4.30 -46.08
C ILE A 335 -39.84 3.52 -47.21
N ILE A 336 -38.55 3.73 -47.49
CA ILE A 336 -37.80 3.10 -48.57
C ILE A 336 -36.88 2.01 -48.01
N LEU A 337 -37.06 0.78 -48.44
CA LEU A 337 -36.24 -0.36 -47.99
C LEU A 337 -35.25 -0.76 -49.12
N THR A 338 -33.96 -0.79 -48.82
CA THR A 338 -32.89 -1.29 -49.68
C THR A 338 -32.16 -2.41 -48.92
N LEU A 339 -32.59 -3.65 -49.14
CA LEU A 339 -32.11 -4.79 -48.35
C LEU A 339 -31.30 -5.74 -49.21
N SER A 340 -30.05 -5.96 -48.87
CA SER A 340 -29.19 -6.97 -49.50
C SER A 340 -29.37 -8.34 -48.85
N ASP A 341 -29.29 -9.41 -49.64
CA ASP A 341 -29.41 -10.82 -49.18
C ASP A 341 -28.04 -11.48 -48.99
N PRO A 342 -27.98 -12.50 -48.14
CA PRO A 342 -28.63 -12.69 -46.85
C PRO A 342 -27.76 -12.10 -45.71
N CYS A 343 -28.40 -11.40 -44.78
CA CYS A 343 -27.76 -10.96 -43.53
C CYS A 343 -28.38 -11.73 -42.36
N ASP A 344 -27.95 -12.98 -42.19
CA ASP A 344 -28.39 -13.81 -41.08
C ASP A 344 -27.42 -13.64 -39.91
N ILE A 345 -27.99 -13.48 -38.72
CA ILE A 345 -27.27 -13.19 -37.49
C ILE A 345 -27.71 -14.15 -36.35
N TYR A 346 -26.79 -14.52 -35.49
CA TYR A 346 -27.10 -15.27 -34.27
C TYR A 346 -27.32 -14.31 -33.07
N ALA A 347 -28.59 -13.94 -32.83
CA ALA A 347 -28.96 -12.86 -31.93
C ALA A 347 -30.24 -13.16 -31.16
N ASP A 348 -30.54 -12.35 -30.14
CA ASP A 348 -31.82 -12.40 -29.45
C ASP A 348 -32.87 -11.61 -30.23
N LYS A 349 -33.90 -12.36 -30.70
CA LYS A 349 -34.97 -11.83 -31.55
C LYS A 349 -35.68 -10.63 -30.93
N SER A 350 -36.06 -10.74 -29.68
CA SER A 350 -36.79 -9.67 -28.98
C SER A 350 -35.97 -8.40 -28.87
N LYS A 351 -34.69 -8.55 -28.49
CA LYS A 351 -33.76 -7.44 -28.27
C LYS A 351 -33.35 -6.79 -29.60
N LEU A 352 -33.05 -7.58 -30.61
CA LEU A 352 -32.71 -7.03 -31.92
C LEU A 352 -33.93 -6.36 -32.60
N ASN A 353 -35.12 -6.92 -32.42
CA ASN A 353 -36.36 -6.27 -32.88
C ASN A 353 -36.57 -4.91 -32.22
N GLN A 354 -36.27 -4.78 -30.93
CA GLN A 354 -36.34 -3.50 -30.21
C GLN A 354 -35.32 -2.47 -30.75
N VAL A 355 -34.11 -2.90 -31.16
CA VAL A 355 -33.13 -2.02 -31.80
C VAL A 355 -33.68 -1.47 -33.11
N ILE A 356 -34.15 -2.37 -34.00
CA ILE A 356 -34.64 -2.00 -35.34
C ILE A 356 -35.87 -1.11 -35.20
N TYR A 357 -36.84 -1.48 -34.34
CA TYR A 357 -38.06 -0.72 -34.12
C TYR A 357 -37.74 0.71 -33.61
N ASN A 358 -36.93 0.84 -32.56
CA ASN A 358 -36.60 2.14 -31.97
C ASN A 358 -35.91 3.09 -32.98
N LEU A 359 -35.01 2.56 -33.81
CA LEU A 359 -34.34 3.38 -34.83
C LEU A 359 -35.32 3.84 -35.90
N MET A 360 -36.15 2.95 -36.42
CA MET A 360 -37.13 3.24 -37.46
C MET A 360 -38.25 4.16 -36.93
N GLU A 361 -38.75 3.93 -35.70
CA GLU A 361 -39.74 4.78 -35.03
C GLU A 361 -39.19 6.20 -34.85
N ASN A 362 -37.95 6.35 -34.39
CA ASN A 362 -37.30 7.66 -34.28
C ASN A 362 -37.25 8.36 -35.63
N ALA A 363 -36.85 7.67 -36.71
CA ALA A 363 -36.82 8.26 -38.02
C ALA A 363 -38.20 8.73 -38.47
N VAL A 364 -39.27 7.93 -38.36
CA VAL A 364 -40.65 8.32 -38.69
C VAL A 364 -41.15 9.48 -37.79
N LYS A 365 -40.74 9.48 -36.54
CA LYS A 365 -41.17 10.51 -35.56
C LYS A 365 -40.58 11.88 -35.85
N TYR A 366 -39.30 11.94 -36.19
CA TYR A 366 -38.58 13.20 -36.38
C TYR A 366 -38.58 13.69 -37.80
N THR A 367 -38.87 12.84 -38.81
CA THR A 367 -39.11 13.25 -40.18
C THR A 367 -40.35 14.17 -40.27
N GLN A 368 -40.26 15.20 -41.10
CA GLN A 368 -41.38 16.13 -41.39
C GLN A 368 -42.45 15.47 -42.25
N ALA A 369 -43.63 16.07 -42.32
CA ALA A 369 -44.67 15.61 -43.26
C ALA A 369 -44.14 15.63 -44.73
N ASN A 370 -44.52 14.62 -45.50
CA ASN A 370 -44.07 14.38 -46.85
C ASN A 370 -42.53 14.09 -46.97
N GLY A 371 -41.89 13.73 -45.85
CA GLY A 371 -40.47 13.33 -45.86
C GLY A 371 -40.23 11.87 -46.16
N GLN A 372 -38.96 11.47 -46.12
CA GLN A 372 -38.54 10.10 -46.48
C GLN A 372 -37.72 9.50 -45.32
N VAL A 373 -37.94 8.20 -45.04
CA VAL A 373 -37.15 7.37 -44.17
C VAL A 373 -36.58 6.22 -45.01
N LYS A 374 -35.25 6.17 -45.13
CA LYS A 374 -34.55 5.13 -45.90
C LYS A 374 -33.88 4.13 -44.96
N VAL A 375 -34.17 2.85 -45.12
CA VAL A 375 -33.51 1.77 -44.38
C VAL A 375 -32.69 0.94 -45.34
N THR A 376 -31.40 0.88 -45.11
CA THR A 376 -30.45 0.14 -45.93
C THR A 376 -29.81 -0.97 -45.12
N LEU A 377 -29.79 -2.19 -45.63
CA LEU A 377 -29.10 -3.33 -45.06
C LEU A 377 -28.08 -3.85 -46.04
N GLN A 378 -26.83 -3.93 -45.63
CA GLN A 378 -25.72 -4.38 -46.47
C GLN A 378 -24.81 -5.31 -45.69
N ARG A 379 -24.24 -6.30 -46.37
CA ARG A 379 -23.17 -7.12 -45.81
C ARG A 379 -21.81 -6.45 -46.10
N ILE A 380 -21.04 -6.13 -45.07
CA ILE A 380 -19.69 -5.57 -45.19
C ILE A 380 -18.71 -6.54 -44.53
N GLY A 381 -18.06 -7.36 -45.34
CA GLY A 381 -17.14 -8.37 -44.83
C GLY A 381 -17.83 -9.41 -43.96
N ARG A 382 -17.56 -9.35 -42.65
CA ARG A 382 -18.13 -10.27 -41.65
C ARG A 382 -19.28 -9.65 -40.86
N ASP A 383 -19.66 -8.43 -41.17
CA ASP A 383 -20.66 -7.68 -40.42
C ASP A 383 -21.87 -7.35 -41.29
N ALA A 384 -23.06 -7.29 -40.66
CA ALA A 384 -24.26 -6.70 -41.20
C ALA A 384 -24.31 -5.21 -40.83
N LYS A 385 -24.36 -4.34 -41.82
CA LYS A 385 -24.52 -2.90 -41.63
C LYS A 385 -25.97 -2.49 -41.93
N LEU A 386 -26.69 -2.14 -40.87
CA LEU A 386 -28.02 -1.56 -40.93
C LEU A 386 -27.92 -0.04 -40.80
N THR A 387 -28.40 0.70 -41.80
CA THR A 387 -28.44 2.14 -41.78
C THR A 387 -29.89 2.62 -41.87
N VAL A 388 -30.30 3.44 -40.92
CA VAL A 388 -31.61 4.12 -40.93
C VAL A 388 -31.36 5.60 -41.09
N THR A 389 -31.79 6.14 -42.24
CA THR A 389 -31.59 7.54 -42.61
C THR A 389 -32.93 8.26 -42.69
N ASP A 390 -33.03 9.43 -42.11
CA ASP A 390 -34.16 10.33 -42.24
C ASP A 390 -33.73 11.66 -42.89
N ASN A 391 -34.68 12.36 -43.50
CA ASN A 391 -34.48 13.73 -43.99
C ASN A 391 -35.17 14.79 -43.09
N GLY A 392 -35.13 14.54 -41.77
CA GLY A 392 -35.66 15.42 -40.76
C GLY A 392 -34.78 16.65 -40.48
N PRO A 393 -34.94 17.28 -39.34
CA PRO A 393 -34.21 18.49 -38.97
C PRO A 393 -32.72 18.29 -38.67
N GLY A 394 -32.29 17.02 -38.59
CA GLY A 394 -30.90 16.69 -38.24
C GLY A 394 -30.59 16.96 -36.75
N ILE A 395 -29.34 16.76 -36.40
CA ILE A 395 -28.82 16.87 -35.02
C ILE A 395 -27.62 17.82 -35.02
N PRO A 396 -27.64 18.89 -34.23
CA PRO A 396 -26.49 19.79 -34.05
C PRO A 396 -25.24 19.02 -33.60
N LYS A 397 -24.08 19.42 -34.10
CA LYS A 397 -22.80 18.73 -33.83
C LYS A 397 -22.47 18.64 -32.33
N GLU A 398 -22.84 19.65 -31.54
CA GLU A 398 -22.63 19.69 -30.11
C GLU A 398 -23.43 18.60 -29.35
N ASN A 399 -24.55 18.15 -29.91
CA ASN A 399 -25.43 17.17 -29.30
C ASN A 399 -25.07 15.72 -29.68
N LEU A 400 -24.32 15.49 -30.75
CA LEU A 400 -23.97 14.15 -31.24
C LEU A 400 -23.28 13.25 -30.19
N PRO A 401 -22.35 13.76 -29.34
CA PRO A 401 -21.73 12.94 -28.32
C PRO A 401 -22.71 12.45 -27.23
N HIS A 402 -23.86 13.11 -27.09
CA HIS A 402 -24.79 12.90 -25.98
C HIS A 402 -26.07 12.18 -26.35
N ILE A 403 -26.34 11.94 -27.64
CA ILE A 403 -27.63 11.36 -28.06
C ILE A 403 -27.88 9.94 -27.56
N PHE A 404 -26.84 9.22 -27.15
CA PHE A 404 -26.92 7.90 -26.56
C PHE A 404 -26.98 7.94 -25.03
N ASP A 405 -26.86 9.14 -24.42
CA ASP A 405 -26.99 9.29 -22.97
C ASP A 405 -28.44 9.08 -22.54
N ARG A 406 -28.64 8.50 -21.36
CA ARG A 406 -29.98 8.24 -20.80
C ARG A 406 -30.74 9.53 -20.54
N PHE A 407 -31.99 9.61 -20.96
CA PHE A 407 -32.85 10.79 -20.86
C PHE A 407 -32.38 12.01 -21.66
N TYR A 408 -31.39 11.86 -22.51
CA TYR A 408 -30.92 12.97 -23.31
C TYR A 408 -31.89 13.31 -24.45
N ARG A 409 -32.07 14.60 -24.71
CA ARG A 409 -32.98 15.11 -25.73
C ARG A 409 -32.42 16.43 -26.21
N VAL A 410 -32.30 16.61 -27.55
CA VAL A 410 -31.77 17.80 -28.20
C VAL A 410 -32.65 19.03 -27.87
N ASP A 411 -33.97 18.85 -27.86
CA ASP A 411 -34.93 19.95 -27.53
C ASP A 411 -36.00 19.41 -26.57
N LYS A 412 -35.93 19.84 -25.30
CA LYS A 412 -36.82 19.37 -24.24
C LYS A 412 -38.28 19.80 -24.43
N ALA A 413 -38.54 20.95 -25.05
CA ALA A 413 -39.89 21.47 -25.21
C ALA A 413 -40.63 20.76 -26.36
N ARG A 414 -40.04 20.76 -27.55
CA ARG A 414 -40.62 20.21 -28.78
C ARG A 414 -40.77 18.69 -28.76
N SER A 415 -39.92 17.99 -27.98
CA SER A 415 -39.96 16.56 -27.91
C SER A 415 -40.94 16.03 -26.82
N ARG A 416 -41.41 16.87 -25.88
CA ARG A 416 -42.54 16.52 -25.00
C ARG A 416 -43.83 16.36 -25.76
N GLU A 417 -44.14 17.25 -26.68
CA GLU A 417 -45.29 17.18 -27.54
C GLU A 417 -45.30 15.93 -28.44
N LYS A 418 -44.09 15.48 -28.82
CA LYS A 418 -43.90 14.25 -29.63
C LYS A 418 -43.73 12.97 -28.80
N GLY A 419 -43.86 12.98 -27.47
CA GLY A 419 -43.93 11.80 -26.62
C GLY A 419 -42.62 11.00 -26.47
N GLY A 420 -41.41 11.58 -26.62
CA GLY A 420 -40.16 10.84 -26.47
C GLY A 420 -39.70 10.72 -25.01
N THR A 421 -39.24 9.55 -24.60
CA THR A 421 -38.72 9.28 -23.24
C THR A 421 -37.25 9.69 -23.08
N GLY A 422 -36.48 9.77 -24.17
CA GLY A 422 -35.02 9.93 -24.17
C GLY A 422 -34.27 8.66 -23.74
N LEU A 423 -34.97 7.53 -23.64
CA LEU A 423 -34.38 6.25 -23.29
C LEU A 423 -34.13 5.34 -24.50
N GLY A 424 -34.89 5.49 -25.58
CA GLY A 424 -34.85 4.60 -26.74
C GLY A 424 -33.47 4.44 -27.37
N LEU A 425 -32.74 5.54 -27.60
CA LEU A 425 -31.38 5.48 -28.18
C LEU A 425 -30.36 4.90 -27.20
N SER A 426 -30.45 5.17 -25.92
CA SER A 426 -29.59 4.56 -24.91
C SER A 426 -29.82 3.04 -24.79
N ILE A 427 -31.06 2.57 -24.93
CA ILE A 427 -31.41 1.16 -25.01
C ILE A 427 -30.83 0.53 -26.28
N VAL A 428 -30.97 1.19 -27.44
CA VAL A 428 -30.39 0.73 -28.69
C VAL A 428 -28.88 0.55 -28.54
N HIS A 429 -28.19 1.54 -28.02
CA HIS A 429 -26.73 1.49 -27.83
C HIS A 429 -26.33 0.28 -26.95
N GLN A 430 -26.98 0.09 -25.81
CA GLN A 430 -26.70 -1.04 -24.92
C GLN A 430 -26.99 -2.40 -25.56
N LEU A 431 -28.10 -2.52 -26.29
CA LEU A 431 -28.48 -3.75 -26.96
C LEU A 431 -27.51 -4.12 -28.09
N VAL A 432 -27.05 -3.14 -28.85
CA VAL A 432 -26.03 -3.35 -29.89
C VAL A 432 -24.73 -3.84 -29.28
N LEU A 433 -24.26 -3.21 -28.21
CA LEU A 433 -23.06 -3.63 -27.50
C LEU A 433 -23.18 -5.05 -26.92
N LEU A 434 -24.34 -5.42 -26.37
CA LEU A 434 -24.62 -6.79 -25.88
C LEU A 434 -24.55 -7.86 -26.99
N HIS A 435 -24.82 -7.48 -28.21
CA HIS A 435 -24.68 -8.35 -29.40
C HIS A 435 -23.27 -8.33 -30.01
N GLY A 436 -22.33 -7.58 -29.41
CA GLY A 436 -20.94 -7.45 -29.90
C GLY A 436 -20.82 -6.55 -31.12
N GLY A 437 -21.81 -5.69 -31.38
CA GLY A 437 -21.83 -4.72 -32.44
C GLY A 437 -21.45 -3.31 -32.04
N GLU A 438 -21.48 -2.40 -33.00
CA GLU A 438 -21.22 -0.97 -32.80
C GLU A 438 -22.37 -0.15 -33.39
N ILE A 439 -22.63 1.03 -32.80
CA ILE A 439 -23.58 2.02 -33.33
C ILE A 439 -22.97 3.40 -33.34
N TYR A 440 -23.16 4.10 -34.41
CA TYR A 440 -22.77 5.49 -34.57
C TYR A 440 -23.80 6.29 -35.35
N VAL A 441 -23.65 7.61 -35.38
CA VAL A 441 -24.59 8.52 -36.04
C VAL A 441 -23.82 9.52 -36.90
N GLU A 442 -24.36 9.76 -38.10
CA GLU A 442 -23.94 10.84 -38.99
C GLU A 442 -25.11 11.79 -39.16
N SER A 443 -24.96 13.06 -38.85
CA SER A 443 -26.03 14.06 -38.97
C SER A 443 -25.47 15.45 -39.20
N GLU A 444 -26.23 16.22 -40.00
CA GLU A 444 -26.00 17.63 -40.18
C GLU A 444 -27.34 18.34 -40.01
N GLU A 445 -27.34 19.43 -39.25
CA GLU A 445 -28.53 20.23 -38.98
C GLU A 445 -29.18 20.69 -40.29
N GLY A 446 -30.48 20.43 -40.45
CA GLY A 446 -31.26 20.74 -41.64
C GLY A 446 -31.18 19.67 -42.75
N LYS A 447 -30.34 18.63 -42.65
CA LYS A 447 -30.16 17.59 -43.67
C LYS A 447 -30.60 16.17 -43.25
N GLY A 448 -31.05 16.02 -41.99
CA GLY A 448 -31.46 14.74 -41.44
C GLY A 448 -30.37 14.01 -40.67
N ALA A 449 -30.65 12.79 -40.26
CA ALA A 449 -29.74 11.93 -39.53
C ALA A 449 -29.69 10.53 -40.10
N SER A 450 -28.53 9.88 -39.99
CA SER A 450 -28.30 8.50 -40.35
C SER A 450 -27.75 7.74 -39.13
N PHE A 451 -28.51 6.81 -38.63
CA PHE A 451 -28.08 5.89 -37.56
C PHE A 451 -27.54 4.61 -38.22
N ILE A 452 -26.35 4.23 -37.83
CA ILE A 452 -25.60 3.13 -38.44
C ILE A 452 -25.29 2.11 -37.39
N VAL A 453 -25.76 0.88 -37.57
CA VAL A 453 -25.52 -0.26 -36.68
C VAL A 453 -24.74 -1.34 -37.41
N GLU A 454 -23.63 -1.75 -36.87
CA GLU A 454 -22.80 -2.83 -37.35
C GLU A 454 -22.87 -4.03 -36.40
N LEU A 455 -23.27 -5.18 -36.88
CA LEU A 455 -23.47 -6.39 -36.11
C LEU A 455 -22.70 -7.56 -36.75
N PRO A 456 -21.97 -8.37 -35.94
CA PRO A 456 -21.23 -9.50 -36.48
C PRO A 456 -22.18 -10.58 -37.01
N LEU A 457 -21.96 -10.97 -38.26
CA LEU A 457 -22.67 -12.09 -38.86
C LEU A 457 -22.19 -13.41 -38.27
N HIS A 458 -23.12 -14.34 -38.07
CA HIS A 458 -22.75 -15.67 -37.59
C HIS A 458 -21.94 -16.38 -38.73
N GLN A 459 -20.75 -16.84 -38.36
CA GLN A 459 -20.02 -17.79 -39.18
C GLN A 459 -20.57 -19.19 -38.86
N GLY A 460 -21.35 -19.76 -39.76
CA GLY A 460 -21.76 -21.15 -39.70
C GLY A 460 -20.56 -22.11 -39.79
#